data_c103f8a2a6044b3adb4b91a5bdcef5fa
#
_entry.id   c103f8a2a6044b3adb4b91a5bdcef5fa
#
_cell.length_a   1.000
_cell.length_b   1.000
_cell.length_c   1.000
_cell.angle_alpha   90.00
_cell.angle_beta   90.00
_cell.angle_gamma   90.00
#
_symmetry.space_group_name_H-M   'P 1'
#
loop_
_entity.id
_entity.type
_entity.pdbx_description
1 polymer ?
#
loop_
_entity_poly.entity_id
_entity_poly.type
_entity_poly.pdbx_seq_one_letter_code
_entity_poly.pdbx_strand_id
1 'polypeptide(L)'
;MTAVTERFDLETYLAVSVEKVVKDLVKVSAFHPAEAAFMAKYALASRRAAKRRRQAAEAGGHVPPFLIASITSQCNLHCAGCYARDLDFCGDGPARDQMSAQEWAGLFRQARDLGVGFILLAGGEPLVRWDVIQAAAGVPEILFPVFTNGTLLGTGALDYLAGHRNLLPVLSVEGGREATDARRGAGVYDRVETAVAGMAQRRIAFAVSVTVTKDNLEEVLSDGFLAHLADKGCKGVVYVEYVPTDPATEALAPDDGDRARMASRLDELRAGDCPLVLISFPGDEKSAGGCLAAGRGFFHINSNGGAEPCPFSPYSDVSVRGGNLADALASPLFRSLRAGELLTEDHSGGCVLFKKKDQVEALLGLRQEEAI
;
A
#
# COMPACT_ATOMS: atom_id res chain seq x y z
N MET A 1 22.24 -38.10 4.02
CA MET A 1 21.01 -37.55 4.56
C MET A 1 20.87 -36.16 3.95
N THR A 2 20.12 -36.04 2.88
CA THR A 2 19.80 -34.77 2.20
C THR A 2 18.79 -34.03 3.09
N ALA A 3 19.19 -32.89 3.65
CA ALA A 3 18.28 -32.00 4.30
C ALA A 3 17.23 -31.55 3.27
N VAL A 4 16.00 -31.99 3.44
CA VAL A 4 14.85 -31.42 2.75
C VAL A 4 14.71 -30.01 3.33
N THR A 5 15.24 -29.01 2.62
CA THR A 5 14.89 -27.61 2.89
C THR A 5 13.39 -27.51 2.69
N GLU A 6 12.61 -27.39 3.75
CA GLU A 6 11.19 -27.08 3.66
C GLU A 6 11.05 -25.84 2.77
N ARG A 7 10.39 -26.03 1.65
CA ARG A 7 10.17 -24.96 0.67
C ARG A 7 9.23 -23.95 1.34
N PHE A 8 9.69 -22.70 1.49
CA PHE A 8 8.90 -21.63 2.06
C PHE A 8 7.52 -21.55 1.38
N ASP A 9 6.44 -21.72 2.16
CA ASP A 9 5.07 -21.67 1.65
C ASP A 9 4.53 -20.24 1.76
N LEU A 10 4.72 -19.48 0.69
CA LEU A 10 4.26 -18.10 0.57
C LEU A 10 2.74 -17.96 0.73
N GLU A 11 1.95 -18.89 0.21
CA GLU A 11 0.48 -18.86 0.31
C GLU A 11 0.01 -18.94 1.75
N THR A 12 0.56 -19.89 2.51
CA THR A 12 0.26 -20.03 3.93
C THR A 12 0.76 -18.82 4.70
N TYR A 13 1.96 -18.31 4.40
CA TYR A 13 2.49 -17.11 5.04
C TYR A 13 1.59 -15.89 4.82
N LEU A 14 1.20 -15.60 3.59
CA LEU A 14 0.32 -14.48 3.25
C LEU A 14 -1.07 -14.62 3.89
N ALA A 15 -1.63 -15.83 3.89
CA ALA A 15 -2.91 -16.09 4.52
C ALA A 15 -2.88 -15.80 6.02
N VAL A 16 -1.84 -16.27 6.73
CA VAL A 16 -1.64 -16.05 8.17
C VAL A 16 -1.37 -14.57 8.46
N SER A 17 -0.54 -13.91 7.67
CA SER A 17 -0.19 -12.49 7.85
C SER A 17 -1.42 -11.58 7.67
N VAL A 18 -2.21 -11.78 6.62
CA VAL A 18 -3.46 -11.05 6.40
C VAL A 18 -4.47 -11.33 7.51
N GLU A 19 -4.61 -12.60 7.94
CA GLU A 19 -5.49 -12.94 9.05
C GLU A 19 -5.08 -12.29 10.36
N LYS A 20 -3.76 -12.18 10.62
CA LYS A 20 -3.22 -11.46 11.79
C LYS A 20 -3.59 -9.98 11.74
N VAL A 21 -3.34 -9.29 10.62
CA VAL A 21 -3.71 -7.87 10.45
C VAL A 21 -5.20 -7.66 10.66
N VAL A 22 -6.05 -8.52 10.10
CA VAL A 22 -7.51 -8.46 10.30
C VAL A 22 -7.87 -8.66 11.77
N LYS A 23 -7.28 -9.62 12.45
CA LYS A 23 -7.50 -9.86 13.89
C LYS A 23 -7.07 -8.66 14.74
N ASP A 24 -5.94 -8.07 14.43
CA ASP A 24 -5.42 -6.91 15.15
C ASP A 24 -6.31 -5.68 14.90
N LEU A 25 -6.76 -5.45 13.68
CA LEU A 25 -7.76 -4.41 13.38
C LEU A 25 -9.07 -4.65 14.13
N VAL A 26 -9.55 -5.89 14.24
CA VAL A 26 -10.76 -6.23 15.03
C VAL A 26 -10.57 -5.86 16.50
N LYS A 27 -9.40 -6.18 17.10
CA LYS A 27 -9.11 -5.86 18.50
C LYS A 27 -9.14 -4.34 18.75
N VAL A 28 -8.43 -3.56 17.93
CA VAL A 28 -8.35 -2.10 18.10
C VAL A 28 -9.65 -1.38 17.76
N SER A 29 -10.58 -2.03 17.04
CA SER A 29 -11.90 -1.49 16.67
C SER A 29 -13.04 -1.93 17.60
N ALA A 30 -12.80 -2.81 18.56
CA ALA A 30 -13.84 -3.43 19.40
C ALA A 30 -14.63 -2.44 20.28
N PHE A 31 -14.09 -1.26 20.54
CA PHE A 31 -14.70 -0.26 21.40
C PHE A 31 -15.83 0.57 20.73
N HIS A 32 -16.04 0.41 19.41
CA HIS A 32 -17.06 1.14 18.65
C HIS A 32 -18.03 0.18 17.96
N PRO A 33 -19.33 0.14 18.33
CA PRO A 33 -20.27 -0.85 17.82
C PRO A 33 -20.39 -0.89 16.29
N ALA A 34 -20.38 0.27 15.62
CA ALA A 34 -20.47 0.33 14.16
C ALA A 34 -19.20 -0.23 13.46
N GLU A 35 -18.02 0.05 14.01
CA GLU A 35 -16.75 -0.50 13.54
C GLU A 35 -16.68 -1.99 13.81
N ALA A 36 -17.04 -2.43 15.02
CA ALA A 36 -17.08 -3.84 15.37
C ALA A 36 -18.01 -4.63 14.46
N ALA A 37 -19.21 -4.10 14.16
CA ALA A 37 -20.15 -4.72 13.23
C ALA A 37 -19.59 -4.79 11.79
N PHE A 38 -18.93 -3.75 11.31
CA PHE A 38 -18.25 -3.77 10.01
C PHE A 38 -17.12 -4.80 10.02
N MET A 39 -16.25 -4.78 11.02
CA MET A 39 -15.09 -5.68 11.10
C MET A 39 -15.52 -7.16 11.20
N ALA A 40 -16.62 -7.45 11.88
CA ALA A 40 -17.18 -8.82 11.92
C ALA A 40 -17.62 -9.29 10.51
N LYS A 41 -18.31 -8.42 9.75
CA LYS A 41 -18.71 -8.71 8.36
C LYS A 41 -17.50 -8.85 7.45
N TYR A 42 -16.52 -7.94 7.59
CA TYR A 42 -15.28 -7.98 6.81
C TYR A 42 -14.45 -9.24 7.11
N ALA A 43 -14.35 -9.67 8.36
CA ALA A 43 -13.67 -10.92 8.72
C ALA A 43 -14.29 -12.14 8.02
N LEU A 44 -15.62 -12.18 7.90
CA LEU A 44 -16.30 -13.23 7.13
C LEU A 44 -16.01 -13.13 5.62
N ALA A 45 -16.01 -11.91 5.07
CA ALA A 45 -15.66 -11.67 3.66
C ALA A 45 -14.21 -12.07 3.38
N SER A 46 -13.27 -11.71 4.25
CA SER A 46 -11.85 -12.06 4.17
C SER A 46 -11.63 -13.59 4.17
N ARG A 47 -12.35 -14.33 5.04
CA ARG A 47 -12.30 -15.80 5.03
C ARG A 47 -12.81 -16.41 3.71
N ARG A 48 -13.88 -15.84 3.14
CA ARG A 48 -14.40 -16.27 1.83
C ARG A 48 -13.39 -15.97 0.72
N ALA A 49 -12.77 -14.80 0.75
CA ALA A 49 -11.71 -14.41 -0.16
C ALA A 49 -10.51 -15.36 -0.08
N ALA A 50 -10.04 -15.69 1.13
CA ALA A 50 -8.96 -16.66 1.35
C ALA A 50 -9.31 -18.06 0.81
N LYS A 51 -10.58 -18.49 0.96
CA LYS A 51 -11.03 -19.76 0.38
C LYS A 51 -10.96 -19.75 -1.15
N ARG A 52 -11.37 -18.65 -1.81
CA ARG A 52 -11.29 -18.50 -3.28
C ARG A 52 -9.84 -18.56 -3.75
N ARG A 53 -8.91 -17.87 -3.07
CA ARG A 53 -7.48 -17.92 -3.40
C ARG A 53 -6.92 -19.34 -3.28
N ARG A 54 -7.25 -20.07 -2.21
CA ARG A 54 -6.82 -21.48 -2.09
C ARG A 54 -7.36 -22.34 -3.22
N GLN A 55 -8.61 -22.18 -3.60
CA GLN A 55 -9.20 -22.92 -4.73
C GLN A 55 -8.50 -22.58 -6.06
N ALA A 56 -8.13 -21.29 -6.27
CA ALA A 56 -7.34 -20.89 -7.43
C ALA A 56 -5.94 -21.53 -7.40
N ALA A 57 -5.28 -21.60 -6.25
CA ALA A 57 -3.97 -22.23 -6.09
C ALA A 57 -4.04 -23.76 -6.34
N GLU A 58 -5.06 -24.43 -5.85
CA GLU A 58 -5.32 -25.87 -6.12
C GLU A 58 -5.52 -26.14 -7.63
N ALA A 59 -6.06 -25.15 -8.37
CA ALA A 59 -6.19 -25.20 -9.82
C ALA A 59 -4.93 -24.76 -10.59
N GLY A 60 -3.81 -24.53 -9.90
CA GLY A 60 -2.54 -24.10 -10.49
C GLY A 60 -2.45 -22.60 -10.79
N GLY A 61 -3.42 -21.79 -10.35
CA GLY A 61 -3.39 -20.34 -10.41
C GLY A 61 -2.79 -19.72 -9.14
N HIS A 62 -2.58 -18.40 -9.16
CA HIS A 62 -2.17 -17.64 -7.99
C HIS A 62 -2.88 -16.28 -8.00
N VAL A 63 -3.54 -15.94 -6.89
CA VAL A 63 -4.21 -14.65 -6.71
C VAL A 63 -3.65 -13.97 -5.47
N PRO A 64 -3.04 -12.78 -5.59
CA PRO A 64 -2.50 -12.08 -4.44
C PRO A 64 -3.62 -11.62 -3.49
N PRO A 65 -3.35 -11.55 -2.18
CA PRO A 65 -4.36 -11.13 -1.20
C PRO A 65 -4.72 -9.65 -1.30
N PHE A 66 -3.87 -8.83 -1.89
CA PHE A 66 -4.14 -7.40 -2.04
C PHE A 66 -3.60 -6.82 -3.35
N LEU A 67 -4.04 -5.61 -3.67
CA LEU A 67 -3.59 -4.82 -4.80
C LEU A 67 -3.23 -3.41 -4.34
N ILE A 68 -2.42 -2.72 -5.15
CA ILE A 68 -2.21 -1.28 -5.07
C ILE A 68 -2.81 -0.66 -6.33
N ALA A 69 -3.63 0.37 -6.19
CA ALA A 69 -4.30 1.05 -7.28
C ALA A 69 -4.00 2.56 -7.22
N SER A 70 -3.21 3.05 -8.16
CA SER A 70 -3.02 4.49 -8.38
C SER A 70 -4.18 5.01 -9.22
N ILE A 71 -5.24 5.49 -8.56
CA ILE A 71 -6.50 5.87 -9.22
C ILE A 71 -6.44 7.22 -9.94
N THR A 72 -5.35 7.95 -9.77
CA THR A 72 -5.11 9.24 -10.41
C THR A 72 -3.62 9.55 -10.51
N SER A 73 -3.27 10.33 -11.55
CA SER A 73 -1.96 10.97 -11.71
C SER A 73 -1.97 12.45 -11.27
N GLN A 74 -3.06 12.97 -10.68
CA GLN A 74 -3.13 14.35 -10.19
C GLN A 74 -2.89 14.42 -8.69
N CYS A 75 -2.13 15.43 -8.27
CA CYS A 75 -1.93 15.74 -6.85
C CYS A 75 -1.95 17.24 -6.62
N ASN A 76 -2.52 17.64 -5.51
CA ASN A 76 -2.60 19.03 -5.06
C ASN A 76 -1.41 19.45 -4.17
N LEU A 77 -0.40 18.60 -3.97
CA LEU A 77 0.83 18.89 -3.22
C LEU A 77 2.09 18.58 -4.03
N HIS A 78 3.21 19.20 -3.63
CA HIS A 78 4.55 19.04 -4.22
C HIS A 78 5.54 18.59 -3.13
N CYS A 79 5.32 17.40 -2.60
CA CYS A 79 6.14 16.88 -1.51
C CYS A 79 7.59 16.65 -1.97
N ALA A 80 8.56 17.03 -1.14
CA ALA A 80 9.97 16.78 -1.42
C ALA A 80 10.24 15.26 -1.52
N GLY A 81 10.98 14.83 -2.55
CA GLY A 81 11.30 13.42 -2.80
C GLY A 81 10.05 12.55 -3.02
N CYS A 82 9.08 13.06 -3.75
CA CYS A 82 7.89 12.30 -4.11
C CYS A 82 8.18 11.41 -5.33
N TYR A 83 8.30 10.10 -5.12
CA TYR A 83 8.60 9.15 -6.20
C TYR A 83 7.64 9.26 -7.40
N ALA A 84 6.36 9.58 -7.15
CA ALA A 84 5.38 9.67 -8.22
C ALA A 84 5.60 10.90 -9.11
N ARG A 85 6.17 11.98 -8.56
CA ARG A 85 6.59 13.16 -9.34
C ARG A 85 7.93 12.96 -10.00
N ASP A 86 8.89 12.40 -9.28
CA ASP A 86 10.25 12.17 -9.79
C ASP A 86 10.25 11.18 -10.97
N LEU A 87 9.30 10.25 -11.00
CA LEU A 87 9.12 9.27 -12.08
C LEU A 87 8.03 9.67 -13.10
N ASP A 88 7.58 10.93 -13.10
CA ASP A 88 6.57 11.49 -14.01
C ASP A 88 5.19 10.79 -13.98
N PHE A 89 4.85 10.10 -12.88
CA PHE A 89 3.52 9.47 -12.73
C PHE A 89 2.47 10.43 -12.19
N CYS A 90 2.90 11.55 -11.66
CA CYS A 90 2.04 12.52 -11.02
C CYS A 90 2.42 13.95 -11.44
N GLY A 91 1.43 14.75 -11.80
CA GLY A 91 1.61 16.13 -12.24
C GLY A 91 0.45 17.03 -11.88
N ASP A 92 0.55 18.31 -12.27
CA ASP A 92 -0.44 19.34 -11.99
C ASP A 92 -1.46 19.47 -13.14
N GLY A 93 -1.11 18.91 -14.29
CA GLY A 93 -1.94 18.97 -15.49
C GLY A 93 -3.20 18.11 -15.40
N PRO A 94 -4.20 18.34 -16.27
CA PRO A 94 -5.35 17.47 -16.36
C PRO A 94 -4.89 16.05 -16.70
N ALA A 95 -5.36 15.10 -15.90
CA ALA A 95 -5.06 13.70 -16.10
C ALA A 95 -5.60 13.25 -17.48
N ARG A 96 -4.72 12.72 -18.30
CA ARG A 96 -5.09 12.19 -19.63
C ARG A 96 -5.24 10.68 -19.54
N ASP A 97 -6.20 10.13 -20.28
CA ASP A 97 -6.43 8.69 -20.46
C ASP A 97 -6.62 7.87 -19.19
N GLN A 98 -7.05 8.49 -18.08
CA GLN A 98 -7.33 7.77 -16.85
C GLN A 98 -8.58 6.90 -16.98
N MET A 99 -8.57 5.76 -16.29
CA MET A 99 -9.76 4.92 -16.16
C MET A 99 -10.91 5.70 -15.51
N SER A 100 -12.10 5.52 -16.05
CA SER A 100 -13.34 6.07 -15.49
C SER A 100 -13.71 5.37 -14.18
N ALA A 101 -14.57 6.01 -13.38
CA ALA A 101 -15.11 5.39 -12.17
C ALA A 101 -15.86 4.07 -12.46
N GLN A 102 -16.46 3.95 -13.63
CA GLN A 102 -17.17 2.73 -14.06
C GLN A 102 -16.18 1.58 -14.34
N GLU A 103 -15.04 1.86 -14.99
CA GLU A 103 -13.97 0.89 -15.24
C GLU A 103 -13.36 0.42 -13.91
N TRP A 104 -13.06 1.34 -12.99
CA TRP A 104 -12.60 1.01 -11.65
C TRP A 104 -13.61 0.19 -10.86
N ALA A 105 -14.90 0.54 -10.90
CA ALA A 105 -15.96 -0.25 -10.26
C ALA A 105 -16.04 -1.68 -10.81
N GLY A 106 -15.84 -1.85 -12.11
CA GLY A 106 -15.72 -3.16 -12.77
C GLY A 106 -14.56 -3.96 -12.22
N LEU A 107 -13.39 -3.34 -12.15
CA LEU A 107 -12.16 -3.94 -11.65
C LEU A 107 -12.27 -4.33 -10.15
N PHE A 108 -12.83 -3.49 -9.31
CA PHE A 108 -13.03 -3.79 -7.89
C PHE A 108 -13.95 -5.01 -7.68
N ARG A 109 -15.00 -5.16 -8.50
CA ARG A 109 -15.85 -6.35 -8.48
C ARG A 109 -15.10 -7.60 -8.94
N GLN A 110 -14.30 -7.53 -10.00
CA GLN A 110 -13.45 -8.64 -10.44
C GLN A 110 -12.45 -9.05 -9.34
N ALA A 111 -11.81 -8.08 -8.69
CA ALA A 111 -10.89 -8.33 -7.59
C ALA A 111 -11.57 -9.07 -6.42
N ARG A 112 -12.78 -8.63 -6.02
CA ARG A 112 -13.61 -9.34 -5.02
C ARG A 112 -13.88 -10.79 -5.43
N ASP A 113 -14.25 -11.01 -6.69
CA ASP A 113 -14.64 -12.33 -7.20
C ASP A 113 -13.44 -13.27 -7.32
N LEU A 114 -12.25 -12.75 -7.57
CA LEU A 114 -10.98 -13.50 -7.51
C LEU A 114 -10.53 -13.81 -6.07
N GLY A 115 -11.00 -13.05 -5.08
CA GLY A 115 -10.62 -13.26 -3.69
C GLY A 115 -9.56 -12.29 -3.17
N VAL A 116 -9.39 -11.12 -3.80
CA VAL A 116 -8.63 -10.02 -3.24
C VAL A 116 -9.34 -9.49 -2.00
N GLY A 117 -8.62 -9.34 -0.89
CA GLY A 117 -9.17 -8.93 0.40
C GLY A 117 -9.13 -7.43 0.62
N PHE A 118 -8.10 -6.75 0.13
CA PHE A 118 -8.00 -5.29 0.22
C PHE A 118 -7.28 -4.68 -0.99
N ILE A 119 -7.57 -3.40 -1.25
CA ILE A 119 -6.96 -2.65 -2.35
C ILE A 119 -6.54 -1.29 -1.80
N LEU A 120 -5.22 -1.02 -1.78
CA LEU A 120 -4.69 0.29 -1.43
C LEU A 120 -5.01 1.27 -2.56
N LEU A 121 -5.79 2.30 -2.25
CA LEU A 121 -6.03 3.41 -3.17
C LEU A 121 -4.95 4.46 -2.97
N ALA A 122 -4.21 4.72 -4.03
CA ALA A 122 -3.08 5.64 -4.08
C ALA A 122 -3.10 6.43 -5.40
N GLY A 123 -1.95 6.98 -5.78
CA GLY A 123 -1.74 7.75 -7.01
C GLY A 123 -1.06 9.06 -6.71
N GLY A 124 -1.51 10.15 -7.29
CA GLY A 124 -1.20 11.49 -6.81
C GLY A 124 -1.92 11.74 -5.47
N GLU A 125 -3.11 12.35 -5.49
CA GLU A 125 -3.98 12.44 -4.33
C GLU A 125 -5.32 11.75 -4.66
N PRO A 126 -5.64 10.59 -4.05
CA PRO A 126 -6.84 9.83 -4.38
C PRO A 126 -8.15 10.61 -4.20
N LEU A 127 -8.20 11.55 -3.26
CA LEU A 127 -9.43 12.32 -2.99
C LEU A 127 -9.79 13.31 -4.10
N VAL A 128 -8.91 13.56 -5.10
CA VAL A 128 -9.30 14.31 -6.31
C VAL A 128 -10.19 13.47 -7.23
N ARG A 129 -10.20 12.13 -7.07
CA ARG A 129 -11.08 11.20 -7.79
C ARG A 129 -12.17 10.66 -6.87
N TRP A 130 -12.97 11.58 -6.36
CA TRP A 130 -14.07 11.24 -5.47
C TRP A 130 -15.08 10.26 -6.08
N ASP A 131 -15.27 10.33 -7.38
CA ASP A 131 -16.06 9.38 -8.17
C ASP A 131 -15.56 7.93 -8.05
N VAL A 132 -14.24 7.71 -8.04
CA VAL A 132 -13.64 6.39 -7.85
C VAL A 132 -13.69 5.95 -6.39
N ILE A 133 -13.52 6.87 -5.43
CA ILE A 133 -13.71 6.59 -4.00
C ILE A 133 -15.14 6.09 -3.75
N GLN A 134 -16.15 6.72 -4.38
CA GLN A 134 -17.54 6.25 -4.28
C GLN A 134 -17.75 4.87 -4.93
N ALA A 135 -17.07 4.60 -6.06
CA ALA A 135 -17.09 3.27 -6.69
C ALA A 135 -16.50 2.19 -5.76
N ALA A 136 -15.41 2.49 -5.06
CA ALA A 136 -14.80 1.59 -4.07
C ALA A 136 -15.73 1.33 -2.87
N ALA A 137 -16.41 2.36 -2.38
CA ALA A 137 -17.41 2.24 -1.30
C ALA A 137 -18.51 1.22 -1.64
N GLY A 138 -18.87 1.10 -2.95
CA GLY A 138 -19.87 0.17 -3.45
C GLY A 138 -19.48 -1.31 -3.41
N VAL A 139 -18.27 -1.67 -2.94
CA VAL A 139 -17.80 -3.07 -2.81
C VAL A 139 -17.41 -3.35 -1.35
N PRO A 140 -18.37 -3.53 -0.44
CA PRO A 140 -18.14 -3.60 1.01
C PRO A 140 -17.40 -4.86 1.46
N GLU A 141 -17.21 -5.86 0.60
CA GLU A 141 -16.43 -7.06 0.89
C GLU A 141 -14.91 -6.83 0.79
N ILE A 142 -14.48 -5.74 0.16
CA ILE A 142 -13.08 -5.32 0.07
C ILE A 142 -12.86 -4.15 1.02
N LEU A 143 -11.74 -4.17 1.78
CA LEU A 143 -11.26 -3.02 2.52
C LEU A 143 -10.40 -2.15 1.58
N PHE A 144 -10.66 -0.86 1.59
CA PHE A 144 -9.91 0.12 0.79
C PHE A 144 -9.16 1.10 1.70
N PRO A 145 -7.89 0.83 2.06
CA PRO A 145 -7.01 1.84 2.61
C PRO A 145 -6.79 2.96 1.58
N VAL A 146 -7.18 4.20 1.92
CA VAL A 146 -7.06 5.38 1.06
C VAL A 146 -5.88 6.20 1.54
N PHE A 147 -4.74 6.10 0.83
CA PHE A 147 -3.51 6.83 1.15
C PHE A 147 -3.64 8.26 0.68
N THR A 148 -3.86 9.17 1.59
CA THR A 148 -4.17 10.57 1.31
C THR A 148 -3.28 11.53 2.09
N ASN A 149 -2.98 12.67 1.49
CA ASN A 149 -2.34 13.78 2.21
C ASN A 149 -3.28 14.48 3.21
N GLY A 150 -4.55 14.10 3.25
CA GLY A 150 -5.54 14.58 4.21
C GLY A 150 -6.10 15.99 3.95
N THR A 151 -5.50 16.76 3.04
CA THR A 151 -5.85 18.18 2.86
C THR A 151 -7.21 18.43 2.20
N LEU A 152 -7.81 17.41 1.61
CA LEU A 152 -9.12 17.44 0.97
C LEU A 152 -10.24 16.83 1.83
N LEU A 153 -9.96 16.42 3.06
CA LEU A 153 -10.93 15.84 4.00
C LEU A 153 -11.79 16.91 4.67
N GLY A 154 -12.66 17.53 3.89
CA GLY A 154 -13.68 18.45 4.40
C GLY A 154 -14.91 17.71 4.98
N THR A 155 -15.86 18.47 5.54
CA THR A 155 -17.06 17.95 6.22
C THR A 155 -17.82 16.91 5.39
N GLY A 156 -18.10 17.17 4.11
CA GLY A 156 -18.83 16.25 3.24
C GLY A 156 -18.09 14.93 3.00
N ALA A 157 -16.75 14.97 2.84
CA ALA A 157 -15.93 13.77 2.72
C ALA A 157 -15.94 12.94 4.00
N LEU A 158 -15.81 13.59 5.15
CA LEU A 158 -15.86 12.94 6.46
C LEU A 158 -17.24 12.31 6.75
N ASP A 159 -18.34 13.00 6.41
CA ASP A 159 -19.70 12.46 6.57
C ASP A 159 -19.91 11.20 5.70
N TYR A 160 -19.38 11.23 4.47
CA TYR A 160 -19.42 10.06 3.57
C TYR A 160 -18.61 8.88 4.13
N LEU A 161 -17.37 9.11 4.57
CA LEU A 161 -16.50 8.09 5.16
C LEU A 161 -17.11 7.46 6.42
N ALA A 162 -17.82 8.27 7.24
CA ALA A 162 -18.54 7.76 8.40
C ALA A 162 -19.61 6.73 8.05
N GLY A 163 -20.22 6.83 6.86
CA GLY A 163 -21.22 5.88 6.35
C GLY A 163 -20.64 4.66 5.62
N HIS A 164 -19.35 4.70 5.22
CA HIS A 164 -18.73 3.68 4.37
C HIS A 164 -17.44 3.13 4.99
N ARG A 165 -17.60 2.23 5.97
CA ARG A 165 -16.51 1.71 6.81
C ARG A 165 -15.48 0.83 6.09
N ASN A 166 -15.75 0.42 4.87
CA ASN A 166 -14.78 -0.24 4.00
C ASN A 166 -13.76 0.73 3.38
N LEU A 167 -13.95 2.03 3.52
CA LEU A 167 -12.96 3.06 3.19
C LEU A 167 -12.20 3.41 4.47
N LEU A 168 -10.90 3.10 4.52
CA LEU A 168 -10.03 3.38 5.66
C LEU A 168 -9.07 4.52 5.29
N PRO A 169 -9.25 5.76 5.78
CA PRO A 169 -8.28 6.82 5.56
C PRO A 169 -6.91 6.44 6.15
N VAL A 170 -5.86 6.59 5.35
CA VAL A 170 -4.46 6.43 5.76
C VAL A 170 -3.78 7.77 5.51
N LEU A 171 -3.62 8.55 6.57
CA LEU A 171 -3.12 9.93 6.47
C LEU A 171 -1.60 9.93 6.37
N SER A 172 -1.09 10.70 5.43
CA SER A 172 0.34 10.82 5.24
C SER A 172 0.93 11.88 6.18
N VAL A 173 1.80 11.46 7.10
CA VAL A 173 2.58 12.31 8.01
C VAL A 173 4.04 11.87 8.02
N GLU A 174 4.95 12.74 8.49
CA GLU A 174 6.38 12.40 8.52
C GLU A 174 6.97 12.47 9.95
N GLY A 175 6.12 12.60 10.95
CA GLY A 175 6.43 12.89 12.34
C GLY A 175 5.55 14.02 12.83
N GLY A 176 6.05 14.90 13.68
CA GLY A 176 5.39 16.12 14.11
C GLY A 176 5.29 17.18 13.02
N ARG A 177 4.94 18.39 13.42
CA ARG A 177 4.73 19.55 12.52
C ARG A 177 5.95 19.83 11.64
N GLU A 178 7.13 19.91 12.26
CA GLU A 178 8.34 20.31 11.56
C GLU A 178 8.68 19.34 10.43
N ALA A 179 8.75 18.05 10.71
CA ALA A 179 9.06 17.03 9.73
C ALA A 179 7.98 16.93 8.64
N THR A 180 6.70 17.01 9.02
CA THR A 180 5.58 16.91 8.07
C THR A 180 5.53 18.13 7.15
N ASP A 181 5.62 19.35 7.68
CA ASP A 181 5.58 20.58 6.87
C ASP A 181 6.85 20.74 6.01
N ALA A 182 8.02 20.34 6.51
CA ALA A 182 9.27 20.36 5.73
C ALA A 182 9.17 19.53 4.46
N ARG A 183 8.59 18.33 4.53
CA ARG A 183 8.46 17.45 3.36
C ARG A 183 7.24 17.77 2.50
N ARG A 184 6.10 18.09 3.11
CA ARG A 184 4.80 18.17 2.42
C ARG A 184 4.34 19.57 2.08
N GLY A 185 5.00 20.58 2.66
CA GLY A 185 4.69 21.99 2.51
C GLY A 185 4.05 22.59 3.76
N ALA A 186 4.31 23.89 3.95
CA ALA A 186 3.88 24.64 5.13
C ALA A 186 2.36 24.56 5.33
N GLY A 187 1.93 24.28 6.58
CA GLY A 187 0.52 24.19 7.00
C GLY A 187 -0.16 22.89 6.62
N VAL A 188 0.52 21.91 6.05
CA VAL A 188 -0.07 20.58 5.76
C VAL A 188 -0.36 19.86 7.08
N TYR A 189 0.55 19.94 8.07
CA TYR A 189 0.31 19.34 9.37
C TYR A 189 -0.99 19.83 10.02
N ASP A 190 -1.28 21.12 10.00
CA ASP A 190 -2.53 21.67 10.58
C ASP A 190 -3.78 21.17 9.86
N ARG A 191 -3.71 20.96 8.56
CA ARG A 191 -4.82 20.37 7.79
C ARG A 191 -5.05 18.91 8.17
N VAL A 192 -3.98 18.15 8.34
CA VAL A 192 -4.05 16.75 8.82
C VAL A 192 -4.64 16.70 10.21
N GLU A 193 -4.20 17.55 11.14
CA GLU A 193 -4.76 17.64 12.50
C GLU A 193 -6.26 17.96 12.48
N THR A 194 -6.67 18.89 11.62
CA THR A 194 -8.10 19.24 11.44
C THR A 194 -8.90 18.03 10.94
N ALA A 195 -8.35 17.28 9.99
CA ALA A 195 -8.97 16.05 9.47
C ALA A 195 -9.08 14.98 10.57
N VAL A 196 -8.01 14.77 11.36
CA VAL A 196 -8.01 13.84 12.51
C VAL A 196 -9.08 14.20 13.53
N ALA A 197 -9.17 15.48 13.91
CA ALA A 197 -10.21 15.94 14.83
C ALA A 197 -11.63 15.69 14.27
N GLY A 198 -11.84 15.95 12.98
CA GLY A 198 -13.09 15.68 12.28
C GLY A 198 -13.46 14.19 12.22
N MET A 199 -12.45 13.32 12.04
CA MET A 199 -12.64 11.86 12.09
C MET A 199 -12.97 11.37 13.50
N ALA A 200 -12.28 11.87 14.51
CA ALA A 200 -12.55 11.52 15.90
C ALA A 200 -14.00 11.86 16.30
N GLN A 201 -14.50 13.06 15.93
CA GLN A 201 -15.88 13.47 16.18
C GLN A 201 -16.91 12.52 15.54
N ARG A 202 -16.60 11.95 14.37
CA ARG A 202 -17.47 11.04 13.62
C ARG A 202 -17.18 9.55 13.89
N ARG A 203 -16.23 9.29 14.77
CA ARG A 203 -15.78 7.92 15.08
C ARG A 203 -15.37 7.16 13.81
N ILE A 204 -14.61 7.81 12.94
CA ILE A 204 -14.04 7.18 11.74
C ILE A 204 -12.70 6.58 12.13
N ALA A 205 -12.53 5.26 11.90
CA ALA A 205 -11.23 4.62 12.03
C ALA A 205 -10.27 5.16 10.97
N PHE A 206 -9.02 5.40 11.33
CA PHE A 206 -7.97 5.83 10.41
C PHE A 206 -6.63 5.23 10.81
N ALA A 207 -5.71 5.21 9.87
CA ALA A 207 -4.30 4.92 10.08
C ALA A 207 -3.45 6.09 9.58
N VAL A 208 -2.15 6.01 9.82
CA VAL A 208 -1.19 6.94 9.23
C VAL A 208 -0.18 6.19 8.37
N SER A 209 0.35 6.87 7.35
CA SER A 209 1.50 6.42 6.56
C SER A 209 2.65 7.37 6.78
N VAL A 210 3.82 6.83 7.07
CA VAL A 210 5.07 7.58 7.28
C VAL A 210 6.07 7.17 6.23
N THR A 211 6.60 8.12 5.48
CA THR A 211 7.79 7.85 4.67
C THR A 211 9.02 7.98 5.57
N VAL A 212 9.68 6.85 5.83
CA VAL A 212 10.82 6.79 6.75
C VAL A 212 12.10 7.21 6.04
N THR A 213 12.74 8.24 6.56
CA THR A 213 14.03 8.73 6.14
C THR A 213 15.01 8.66 7.31
N LYS A 214 16.31 8.90 7.07
CA LYS A 214 17.29 9.06 8.17
C LYS A 214 16.90 10.14 9.16
N ASP A 215 16.30 11.22 8.66
CA ASP A 215 16.04 12.41 9.46
C ASP A 215 14.87 12.23 10.44
N ASN A 216 13.87 11.38 10.10
CA ASN A 216 12.69 11.21 10.95
C ASN A 216 12.62 9.84 11.66
N LEU A 217 13.54 8.92 11.40
CA LEU A 217 13.52 7.54 11.91
C LEU A 217 13.31 7.47 13.43
N GLU A 218 14.11 8.20 14.17
CA GLU A 218 14.06 8.17 15.64
C GLU A 218 12.74 8.75 16.19
N GLU A 219 12.25 9.83 15.58
CA GLU A 219 10.98 10.46 15.98
C GLU A 219 9.81 9.51 15.76
N VAL A 220 9.69 8.95 14.55
CA VAL A 220 8.50 8.18 14.16
C VAL A 220 8.44 6.77 14.78
N LEU A 221 9.54 6.30 15.36
CA LEU A 221 9.60 5.04 16.14
C LEU A 221 9.54 5.27 17.66
N SER A 222 9.48 6.53 18.11
CA SER A 222 9.44 6.87 19.53
C SER A 222 8.10 6.51 20.19
N ASP A 223 8.15 6.15 21.46
CA ASP A 223 6.93 5.91 22.24
C ASP A 223 6.04 7.14 22.30
N GLY A 224 6.62 8.33 22.33
CA GLY A 224 5.88 9.59 22.34
C GLY A 224 5.06 9.82 21.08
N PHE A 225 5.62 9.55 19.90
CA PHE A 225 4.90 9.67 18.63
C PHE A 225 3.76 8.63 18.54
N LEU A 226 4.04 7.39 18.89
CA LEU A 226 3.04 6.32 18.85
C LEU A 226 1.90 6.54 19.84
N ALA A 227 2.21 6.97 21.07
CA ALA A 227 1.22 7.32 22.07
C ALA A 227 0.34 8.49 21.59
N HIS A 228 0.94 9.54 21.04
CA HIS A 228 0.20 10.67 20.47
C HIS A 228 -0.79 10.25 19.37
N LEU A 229 -0.39 9.35 18.48
CA LEU A 229 -1.28 8.81 17.44
C LEU A 229 -2.41 7.96 18.05
N ALA A 230 -2.09 7.11 19.02
CA ALA A 230 -3.07 6.27 19.70
C ALA A 230 -4.11 7.11 20.47
N ASP A 231 -3.69 8.15 21.19
CA ASP A 231 -4.57 9.09 21.91
C ASP A 231 -5.55 9.81 20.98
N LYS A 232 -5.14 10.04 19.71
CA LYS A 232 -6.01 10.60 18.68
C LYS A 232 -6.95 9.58 18.03
N GLY A 233 -6.87 8.31 18.42
CA GLY A 233 -7.72 7.24 17.91
C GLY A 233 -7.21 6.58 16.63
N CYS A 234 -5.96 6.83 16.24
CA CYS A 234 -5.28 6.10 15.15
C CYS A 234 -5.31 4.58 15.42
N LYS A 235 -5.45 3.78 14.38
CA LYS A 235 -5.50 2.32 14.47
C LYS A 235 -4.24 1.62 14.01
N GLY A 236 -3.38 2.31 13.27
CA GLY A 236 -2.14 1.72 12.82
C GLY A 236 -1.22 2.70 12.09
N VAL A 237 0.02 2.28 11.93
CA VAL A 237 1.07 3.01 11.21
C VAL A 237 1.62 2.12 10.10
N VAL A 238 1.66 2.65 8.89
CA VAL A 238 2.35 2.05 7.74
C VAL A 238 3.64 2.81 7.52
N TYR A 239 4.74 2.20 7.89
CA TYR A 239 6.08 2.72 7.62
C TYR A 239 6.49 2.33 6.20
N VAL A 240 6.72 3.31 5.36
CA VAL A 240 7.22 3.12 3.99
C VAL A 240 8.63 3.64 3.92
N GLU A 241 9.60 2.76 3.66
CA GLU A 241 10.99 3.19 3.50
C GLU A 241 11.12 4.13 2.32
N TYR A 242 11.87 5.22 2.51
CA TYR A 242 12.16 6.16 1.45
C TYR A 242 13.02 5.52 0.36
N VAL A 243 12.54 5.55 -0.88
CA VAL A 243 13.27 5.11 -2.07
C VAL A 243 13.77 6.36 -2.80
N PRO A 244 15.10 6.57 -2.91
CA PRO A 244 15.67 7.75 -3.55
C PRO A 244 15.57 7.63 -5.08
N THR A 245 14.47 8.11 -5.63
CA THR A 245 14.23 8.14 -7.09
C THR A 245 15.04 9.22 -7.79
N ASP A 246 15.39 10.29 -7.08
CA ASP A 246 16.38 11.30 -7.47
C ASP A 246 17.69 11.05 -6.74
N PRO A 247 18.84 10.89 -7.46
CA PRO A 247 20.17 10.72 -6.86
C PRO A 247 20.55 11.84 -5.87
N ALA A 248 20.04 13.06 -6.04
CA ALA A 248 20.29 14.17 -5.11
C ALA A 248 19.71 13.92 -3.71
N THR A 249 18.76 12.99 -3.57
CA THR A 249 18.08 12.67 -2.31
C THR A 249 18.56 11.35 -1.68
N GLU A 250 19.60 10.73 -2.22
CA GLU A 250 20.13 9.44 -1.75
C GLU A 250 20.53 9.49 -0.26
N ALA A 251 21.02 10.60 0.21
CA ALA A 251 21.42 10.80 1.61
C ALA A 251 20.24 10.67 2.60
N LEU A 252 19.00 10.84 2.16
CA LEU A 252 17.81 10.68 2.98
C LEU A 252 17.40 9.21 3.18
N ALA A 253 17.87 8.31 2.32
CA ALA A 253 17.49 6.90 2.39
C ALA A 253 18.10 6.23 3.62
N PRO A 254 17.32 5.41 4.36
CA PRO A 254 17.86 4.61 5.45
C PRO A 254 18.96 3.67 4.97
N ASP A 255 20.04 3.58 5.72
CA ASP A 255 21.08 2.58 5.47
C ASP A 255 20.78 1.25 6.18
N ASP A 256 21.69 0.27 6.06
CA ASP A 256 21.46 -1.06 6.65
C ASP A 256 21.42 -1.02 8.18
N GLY A 257 22.16 -0.10 8.82
CA GLY A 257 22.10 0.14 10.26
C GLY A 257 20.75 0.71 10.69
N ASP A 258 20.23 1.67 9.94
CA ASP A 258 18.90 2.26 10.16
C ASP A 258 17.80 1.21 10.03
N ARG A 259 17.87 0.37 8.99
CA ARG A 259 16.93 -0.73 8.75
C ARG A 259 16.96 -1.77 9.87
N ALA A 260 18.15 -2.11 10.34
CA ALA A 260 18.31 -3.03 11.46
C ALA A 260 17.71 -2.47 12.75
N ARG A 261 17.94 -1.18 13.07
CA ARG A 261 17.34 -0.50 14.22
C ARG A 261 15.82 -0.46 14.10
N MET A 262 15.30 -0.08 12.94
CA MET A 262 13.87 -0.06 12.69
C MET A 262 13.23 -1.44 12.87
N ALA A 263 13.81 -2.50 12.32
CA ALA A 263 13.31 -3.85 12.45
C ALA A 263 13.27 -4.30 13.91
N SER A 264 14.38 -4.12 14.65
CA SER A 264 14.45 -4.46 16.08
C SER A 264 13.39 -3.71 16.89
N ARG A 265 13.23 -2.40 16.65
CA ARG A 265 12.26 -1.58 17.37
C ARG A 265 10.81 -1.98 17.06
N LEU A 266 10.50 -2.28 15.79
CA LEU A 266 9.17 -2.76 15.42
C LEU A 266 8.85 -4.11 16.04
N ASP A 267 9.82 -5.01 16.15
CA ASP A 267 9.64 -6.31 16.80
C ASP A 267 9.38 -6.13 18.31
N GLU A 268 10.10 -5.25 18.99
CA GLU A 268 9.85 -4.90 20.40
C GLU A 268 8.43 -4.33 20.58
N LEU A 269 8.02 -3.38 19.77
CA LEU A 269 6.71 -2.75 19.82
C LEU A 269 5.57 -3.75 19.55
N ARG A 270 5.76 -4.66 18.60
CA ARG A 270 4.79 -5.71 18.26
C ARG A 270 4.68 -6.81 19.31
N ALA A 271 5.77 -7.05 20.06
CA ALA A 271 5.79 -8.01 21.16
C ALA A 271 5.21 -7.41 22.47
N GLY A 272 5.18 -6.08 22.58
CA GLY A 272 4.65 -5.35 23.73
C GLY A 272 3.15 -5.02 23.59
N ASP A 273 2.70 -4.09 24.43
CA ASP A 273 1.30 -3.64 24.50
C ASP A 273 1.01 -2.44 23.57
N CYS A 274 1.68 -2.34 22.42
CA CYS A 274 1.43 -1.28 21.47
C CYS A 274 -0.02 -1.35 20.95
N PRO A 275 -0.84 -0.30 21.13
CA PRO A 275 -2.26 -0.31 20.73
C PRO A 275 -2.47 -0.09 19.24
N LEU A 276 -1.38 0.02 18.44
CA LEU A 276 -1.40 0.28 17.02
C LEU A 276 -0.97 -0.95 16.22
N VAL A 277 -1.60 -1.15 15.07
CA VAL A 277 -1.12 -2.11 14.06
C VAL A 277 0.08 -1.49 13.34
N LEU A 278 1.24 -2.12 13.40
CA LEU A 278 2.47 -1.61 12.79
C LEU A 278 2.82 -2.46 11.56
N ILE A 279 2.95 -1.81 10.40
CA ILE A 279 3.31 -2.44 9.13
C ILE A 279 4.54 -1.73 8.58
N SER A 280 5.55 -2.47 8.13
CA SER A 280 6.76 -1.94 7.51
C SER A 280 6.88 -2.43 6.06
N PHE A 281 7.03 -1.51 5.13
CA PHE A 281 7.20 -1.82 3.71
C PHE A 281 8.48 -1.14 3.18
N PRO A 282 9.44 -1.92 2.61
CA PRO A 282 9.45 -3.36 2.36
C PRO A 282 9.96 -4.20 3.54
N GLY A 283 10.21 -3.65 4.73
CA GLY A 283 10.84 -4.35 5.85
C GLY A 283 10.22 -5.71 6.17
N ASP A 284 8.89 -5.81 6.17
CA ASP A 284 8.16 -7.04 6.45
C ASP A 284 8.27 -8.11 5.32
N GLU A 285 8.75 -7.73 4.12
CA GLU A 285 8.94 -8.64 2.98
C GLU A 285 10.06 -9.67 3.22
N LYS A 286 11.04 -9.36 4.08
CA LYS A 286 12.08 -10.33 4.49
C LYS A 286 11.45 -11.63 5.00
N SER A 287 10.45 -11.51 5.86
CA SER A 287 9.72 -12.65 6.42
C SER A 287 8.85 -13.38 5.38
N ALA A 288 8.59 -12.76 4.23
CA ALA A 288 7.84 -13.31 3.11
C ALA A 288 8.73 -14.03 2.07
N GLY A 289 10.01 -14.23 2.37
CA GLY A 289 10.96 -14.83 1.43
C GLY A 289 11.26 -13.95 0.22
N GLY A 290 11.34 -12.63 0.44
CA GLY A 290 11.69 -11.63 -0.56
C GLY A 290 10.52 -10.74 -1.00
N CYS A 291 10.75 -9.95 -2.05
CA CYS A 291 9.81 -8.96 -2.55
C CYS A 291 8.46 -9.56 -2.94
N LEU A 292 7.37 -8.94 -2.51
CA LEU A 292 5.98 -9.37 -2.74
C LEU A 292 5.38 -8.86 -4.06
N ALA A 293 6.13 -8.10 -4.84
CA ALA A 293 5.70 -7.53 -6.12
C ALA A 293 5.37 -8.59 -7.19
N ALA A 294 4.96 -8.13 -8.36
CA ALA A 294 4.67 -8.93 -9.55
C ALA A 294 3.64 -10.05 -9.29
N GLY A 295 2.67 -9.78 -8.44
CA GLY A 295 1.60 -10.71 -8.11
C GLY A 295 1.98 -11.77 -7.08
N ARG A 296 3.19 -11.79 -6.48
CA ARG A 296 3.51 -12.71 -5.37
C ARG A 296 2.62 -12.43 -4.14
N GLY A 297 2.55 -11.23 -3.66
CA GLY A 297 1.65 -10.78 -2.60
C GLY A 297 0.74 -9.65 -3.07
N PHE A 298 1.22 -8.85 -4.04
CA PHE A 298 0.46 -7.79 -4.68
C PHE A 298 1.01 -7.48 -6.08
N PHE A 299 0.26 -6.70 -6.82
CA PHE A 299 0.75 -5.92 -7.95
C PHE A 299 0.08 -4.55 -7.98
N HIS A 300 0.62 -3.66 -8.78
CA HIS A 300 0.15 -2.30 -8.92
C HIS A 300 -0.68 -2.13 -10.20
N ILE A 301 -1.71 -1.31 -10.14
CA ILE A 301 -2.48 -0.88 -11.31
C ILE A 301 -2.39 0.63 -11.36
N ASN A 302 -1.83 1.15 -12.45
CA ASN A 302 -1.71 2.60 -12.65
C ASN A 302 -3.04 3.22 -13.10
N SER A 303 -3.08 4.55 -13.14
CA SER A 303 -4.31 5.30 -13.44
C SER A 303 -4.89 5.03 -14.84
N ASN A 304 -4.07 4.53 -15.76
CA ASN A 304 -4.45 4.23 -17.15
C ASN A 304 -4.86 2.77 -17.35
N GLY A 305 -4.71 1.93 -16.30
CA GLY A 305 -5.03 0.51 -16.32
C GLY A 305 -3.87 -0.41 -16.64
N GLY A 306 -2.63 0.09 -16.71
CA GLY A 306 -1.44 -0.75 -16.83
C GLY A 306 -1.23 -1.58 -15.56
N ALA A 307 -1.01 -2.89 -15.70
CA ALA A 307 -0.64 -3.77 -14.60
C ALA A 307 0.88 -3.78 -14.46
N GLU A 308 1.38 -3.31 -13.33
CA GLU A 308 2.80 -3.11 -13.04
C GLU A 308 3.25 -3.98 -11.86
N PRO A 309 4.50 -4.43 -11.78
CA PRO A 309 5.00 -5.21 -10.66
C PRO A 309 4.80 -4.50 -9.32
N CYS A 310 5.16 -3.21 -9.23
CA CYS A 310 4.93 -2.36 -8.05
C CYS A 310 5.01 -0.88 -8.45
N PRO A 311 4.63 0.08 -7.56
CA PRO A 311 4.72 1.52 -7.87
C PRO A 311 6.15 2.01 -8.20
N PHE A 312 7.19 1.33 -7.73
CA PHE A 312 8.59 1.64 -8.04
C PHE A 312 9.16 0.90 -9.25
N SER A 313 8.33 0.12 -9.94
CA SER A 313 8.69 -0.63 -11.16
C SER A 313 7.56 -0.47 -12.18
N PRO A 314 7.49 0.70 -12.86
CA PRO A 314 6.35 1.13 -13.67
C PRO A 314 6.34 0.50 -15.07
N TYR A 315 6.62 -0.76 -15.15
CA TYR A 315 6.69 -1.50 -16.39
C TYR A 315 5.47 -2.38 -16.56
N SER A 316 4.76 -2.25 -17.66
CA SER A 316 3.52 -2.99 -17.93
C SER A 316 3.52 -3.61 -19.32
N ASP A 317 3.22 -4.89 -19.39
CA ASP A 317 2.98 -5.64 -20.62
C ASP A 317 1.50 -6.01 -20.81
N VAL A 318 0.65 -5.74 -19.81
CA VAL A 318 -0.79 -6.04 -19.82
C VAL A 318 -1.59 -4.87 -19.26
N SER A 319 -2.67 -4.49 -19.94
CA SER A 319 -3.64 -3.53 -19.43
C SER A 319 -4.90 -4.24 -18.96
N VAL A 320 -5.40 -3.84 -17.77
CA VAL A 320 -6.70 -4.28 -17.24
C VAL A 320 -7.86 -3.40 -17.73
N ARG A 321 -7.57 -2.31 -18.43
CA ARG A 321 -8.57 -1.43 -19.02
C ARG A 321 -9.32 -2.13 -20.14
N GLY A 322 -10.62 -2.30 -19.99
CA GLY A 322 -11.43 -3.07 -20.94
C GLY A 322 -11.14 -4.57 -20.99
N GLY A 323 -10.24 -5.05 -20.12
CA GLY A 323 -9.81 -6.45 -20.00
C GLY A 323 -10.27 -7.14 -18.71
N ASN A 324 -9.62 -8.26 -18.43
CA ASN A 324 -9.88 -9.05 -17.23
C ASN A 324 -8.70 -8.93 -16.27
N LEU A 325 -8.97 -8.70 -14.98
CA LEU A 325 -7.93 -8.66 -13.94
C LEU A 325 -7.12 -9.97 -13.86
N ALA A 326 -7.72 -11.10 -14.22
CA ALA A 326 -7.01 -12.38 -14.27
C ALA A 326 -5.89 -12.40 -15.33
N ASP A 327 -6.01 -11.62 -16.40
CA ASP A 327 -4.99 -11.55 -17.46
C ASP A 327 -3.70 -10.90 -16.93
N ALA A 328 -3.81 -9.93 -16.03
CA ALA A 328 -2.68 -9.33 -15.35
C ALA A 328 -1.90 -10.35 -14.51
N LEU A 329 -2.60 -11.29 -13.86
CA LEU A 329 -1.95 -12.37 -13.09
C LEU A 329 -1.19 -13.35 -13.99
N ALA A 330 -1.59 -13.45 -15.25
CA ALA A 330 -0.96 -14.27 -16.28
C ALA A 330 0.08 -13.49 -17.13
N SER A 331 0.38 -12.22 -16.79
CA SER A 331 1.36 -11.38 -17.48
C SER A 331 2.69 -12.12 -17.71
N PRO A 332 3.24 -12.11 -18.93
CA PRO A 332 4.58 -12.62 -19.22
C PRO A 332 5.65 -12.00 -18.32
N LEU A 333 5.63 -10.68 -18.11
CA LEU A 333 6.56 -9.97 -17.24
C LEU A 333 6.46 -10.50 -15.80
N PHE A 334 5.25 -10.63 -15.25
CA PHE A 334 5.08 -11.13 -13.88
C PHE A 334 5.53 -12.58 -13.74
N ARG A 335 5.27 -13.42 -14.74
CA ARG A 335 5.76 -14.81 -14.75
C ARG A 335 7.27 -14.87 -14.75
N SER A 336 7.94 -14.08 -15.61
CA SER A 336 9.39 -14.01 -15.69
C SER A 336 10.01 -13.53 -14.38
N LEU A 337 9.44 -12.48 -13.76
CA LEU A 337 9.90 -11.98 -12.47
C LEU A 337 9.74 -13.02 -11.35
N ARG A 338 8.61 -13.75 -11.32
CA ARG A 338 8.37 -14.80 -10.31
C ARG A 338 9.20 -16.06 -10.51
N ALA A 339 9.52 -16.40 -11.76
CA ALA A 339 10.35 -17.56 -12.10
C ALA A 339 11.84 -17.29 -11.89
N GLY A 340 12.27 -16.03 -11.97
CA GLY A 340 13.65 -15.60 -11.74
C GLY A 340 13.97 -15.39 -10.26
N GLU A 341 15.22 -15.11 -9.97
CA GLU A 341 15.72 -14.88 -8.61
C GLU A 341 15.53 -13.43 -8.14
N LEU A 342 15.19 -12.50 -9.06
CA LEU A 342 15.07 -11.05 -8.80
C LEU A 342 14.23 -10.70 -7.59
N LEU A 343 13.13 -11.41 -7.34
CA LEU A 343 12.22 -11.15 -6.22
C LEU A 343 12.62 -11.87 -4.93
N THR A 344 13.46 -12.91 -5.02
CA THR A 344 13.83 -13.77 -3.88
C THR A 344 15.27 -13.60 -3.43
N GLU A 345 16.09 -12.86 -4.18
CA GLU A 345 17.42 -12.48 -3.75
C GLU A 345 17.37 -11.74 -2.41
N ASP A 346 18.34 -12.02 -1.54
CA ASP A 346 18.47 -11.29 -0.29
C ASP A 346 18.80 -9.82 -0.61
N HIS A 347 17.85 -8.95 -0.36
CA HIS A 347 18.06 -7.52 -0.45
C HIS A 347 18.15 -6.94 0.95
N SER A 348 19.27 -6.31 1.24
CA SER A 348 19.55 -5.66 2.52
C SER A 348 18.67 -4.43 2.80
N GLY A 349 17.66 -4.20 1.97
CA GLY A 349 16.69 -3.11 2.10
C GLY A 349 16.56 -2.27 0.82
N GLY A 350 15.62 -1.35 0.84
CA GLY A 350 15.21 -0.58 -0.33
C GLY A 350 14.41 -1.41 -1.34
N CYS A 351 13.95 -0.79 -2.41
CA CYS A 351 13.20 -1.46 -3.46
C CYS A 351 14.14 -2.21 -4.41
N VAL A 352 14.09 -3.54 -4.42
CA VAL A 352 14.94 -4.38 -5.28
C VAL A 352 14.66 -4.13 -6.77
N LEU A 353 13.38 -3.99 -7.15
CA LEU A 353 13.01 -3.77 -8.55
C LEU A 353 13.43 -2.38 -9.05
N PHE A 354 13.44 -1.38 -8.18
CA PHE A 354 13.96 -0.05 -8.52
C PHE A 354 15.47 -0.10 -8.76
N LYS A 355 16.23 -0.77 -7.88
CA LYS A 355 17.69 -0.92 -8.03
C LYS A 355 18.07 -1.72 -9.28
N LYS A 356 17.24 -2.65 -9.71
CA LYS A 356 17.47 -3.57 -10.85
C LYS A 356 16.57 -3.25 -12.05
N LYS A 357 16.19 -1.98 -12.22
CA LYS A 357 15.33 -1.53 -13.33
C LYS A 357 15.80 -2.05 -14.70
N ASP A 358 17.12 -2.05 -14.94
CA ASP A 358 17.74 -2.50 -16.17
C ASP A 358 17.40 -3.97 -16.51
N GLN A 359 17.30 -4.82 -15.48
CA GLN A 359 16.93 -6.23 -15.67
C GLN A 359 15.43 -6.39 -15.96
N VAL A 360 14.59 -5.53 -15.36
CA VAL A 360 13.16 -5.51 -15.64
C VAL A 360 12.91 -5.03 -17.08
N GLU A 361 13.61 -4.00 -17.54
CA GLU A 361 13.56 -3.50 -18.92
C GLU A 361 13.99 -4.57 -19.94
N ALA A 362 15.05 -5.32 -19.63
CA ALA A 362 15.50 -6.41 -20.46
C ALA A 362 14.44 -7.53 -20.62
N LEU A 363 13.66 -7.81 -19.56
CA LEU A 363 12.58 -8.78 -19.64
C LEU A 363 11.42 -8.32 -20.55
N LEU A 364 11.25 -7.01 -20.73
CA LEU A 364 10.28 -6.43 -21.67
C LEU A 364 10.81 -6.28 -23.09
N GLY A 365 12.09 -6.55 -23.32
CA GLY A 365 12.72 -6.37 -24.64
C GLY A 365 13.02 -4.90 -24.99
N LEU A 366 12.91 -3.96 -24.05
CA LEU A 366 13.08 -2.52 -24.30
C LEU A 366 14.52 -2.09 -24.64
N ARG A 367 15.52 -2.94 -24.39
CA ARG A 367 16.96 -2.64 -24.66
C ARG A 367 17.45 -2.99 -26.06
N GLN A 368 16.62 -3.53 -26.95
CA GLN A 368 17.06 -3.87 -28.31
C GLN A 368 17.08 -2.69 -29.28
N GLU A 369 16.49 -1.53 -28.95
CA GLU A 369 16.36 -0.40 -29.84
C GLU A 369 17.44 0.69 -29.69
N GLU A 370 18.23 0.70 -28.59
CA GLU A 370 19.30 1.71 -28.39
C GLU A 370 20.70 1.26 -28.94
N ALA A 371 20.81 0.09 -29.56
CA ALA A 371 22.09 -0.46 -30.05
C ALA A 371 22.19 -0.50 -31.58
N ILE A 372 21.46 0.37 -32.31
CA ILE A 372 21.62 0.54 -33.78
C ILE A 372 21.99 1.97 -34.13
#